data_9418b489d78f4eea34e554b6d149ef8f
#
_entry.id   9418b489d78f4eea34e554b6d149ef8f
#
_cell.length_a   1.000
_cell.length_b   1.000
_cell.length_c   1.000
_cell.angle_alpha   90.00
_cell.angle_beta   90.00
_cell.angle_gamma   90.00
#
_symmetry.space_group_name_H-M   'P 1'
#
loop_
_entity.id
_entity.type
_entity.pdbx_description
1 polymer ?
#
loop_
_entity_poly.entity_id
_entity_poly.type
_entity_poly.pdbx_seq_one_letter_code
_entity_poly.pdbx_strand_id
1 'polypeptide(L)'
;MKREFLPILLSMVMFVCACSEPSVEGPEQVDNPNNTEQEDPNNGEDNKEEAKCQAGEYYKSGLAEGIIAYVDETGEHGLLISLDEGYTQWSTDYIMLVVQGGEFSREDGARNTAYIKSQENWEDLYPAVVWCNGKNALGLSSWYLPAPGELAKAAQHVDAINATLESMGYDVIATGVNESYWSSEEFGVQGAYAISMASGDFADYGHDKKAYNRVRAMRKF
;
A
#
# COMPACT_ATOMS: atom_id res chain seq x y z
N MET A 1 34.06 -5.67 41.32
CA MET A 1 32.62 -5.70 41.22
C MET A 1 32.26 -5.69 39.73
N LYS A 2 31.92 -6.85 39.14
CA LYS A 2 31.46 -6.96 37.76
C LYS A 2 29.95 -6.73 37.77
N ARG A 3 29.48 -5.72 37.04
CA ARG A 3 28.05 -5.50 36.80
C ARG A 3 27.64 -6.37 35.60
N GLU A 4 26.85 -7.37 35.88
CA GLU A 4 26.19 -8.15 34.84
C GLU A 4 25.01 -7.34 34.28
N PHE A 5 25.05 -7.03 32.98
CA PHE A 5 23.92 -6.47 32.25
C PHE A 5 23.02 -7.64 31.80
N LEU A 6 21.85 -7.72 32.39
CA LEU A 6 20.79 -8.63 31.97
C LEU A 6 20.09 -8.00 30.73
N PRO A 7 20.03 -8.68 29.57
CA PRO A 7 19.29 -8.14 28.44
C PRO A 7 17.79 -8.24 28.73
N ILE A 8 17.12 -7.10 28.73
CA ILE A 8 15.65 -7.02 28.75
C ILE A 8 15.20 -7.49 27.38
N LEU A 9 14.66 -8.69 27.32
CA LEU A 9 14.01 -9.23 26.12
C LEU A 9 12.67 -8.48 25.97
N LEU A 10 12.67 -7.44 25.15
CA LEU A 10 11.45 -6.72 24.78
C LEU A 10 10.68 -7.62 23.79
N SER A 11 9.70 -8.34 24.30
CA SER A 11 8.78 -9.14 23.47
C SER A 11 7.91 -8.18 22.67
N MET A 12 8.27 -7.98 21.40
CA MET A 12 7.49 -7.19 20.46
C MET A 12 6.31 -8.03 19.99
N VAL A 13 5.12 -7.71 20.46
CA VAL A 13 3.87 -8.31 19.98
C VAL A 13 3.57 -7.70 18.61
N MET A 14 3.81 -8.46 17.53
CA MET A 14 3.33 -8.07 16.20
C MET A 14 1.81 -8.25 16.15
N PHE A 15 1.09 -7.16 16.04
CA PHE A 15 -0.32 -7.21 15.68
C PHE A 15 -0.44 -7.48 14.18
N VAL A 16 -1.04 -8.60 13.82
CA VAL A 16 -1.40 -8.93 12.44
C VAL A 16 -2.87 -8.60 12.29
N CYS A 17 -3.20 -7.59 11.48
CA CYS A 17 -4.58 -7.33 11.11
C CYS A 17 -5.04 -8.43 10.14
N ALA A 18 -5.95 -9.29 10.58
CA ALA A 18 -6.58 -10.31 9.76
C ALA A 18 -7.99 -9.82 9.37
N CYS A 19 -8.16 -9.37 8.13
CA CYS A 19 -9.50 -9.13 7.57
C CYS A 19 -10.16 -10.47 7.28
N SER A 20 -11.40 -10.66 7.78
CA SER A 20 -12.24 -11.82 7.49
C SER A 20 -12.61 -11.82 6.00
N GLU A 21 -12.36 -12.92 5.31
CA GLU A 21 -12.86 -13.10 3.94
C GLU A 21 -14.40 -13.19 3.97
N PRO A 22 -15.12 -12.64 2.96
CA PRO A 22 -16.57 -12.81 2.88
C PRO A 22 -16.90 -14.30 2.72
N SER A 23 -17.71 -14.84 3.63
CA SER A 23 -18.21 -16.20 3.57
C SER A 23 -19.07 -16.42 2.33
N VAL A 24 -18.65 -17.36 1.48
CA VAL A 24 -19.46 -17.86 0.37
C VAL A 24 -20.61 -18.65 0.95
N GLU A 25 -21.86 -18.18 0.79
CA GLU A 25 -23.05 -18.92 1.16
C GLU A 25 -23.13 -20.20 0.34
N GLY A 26 -23.08 -21.34 1.03
CA GLY A 26 -23.38 -22.66 0.48
C GLY A 26 -24.90 -22.92 0.45
N PRO A 27 -25.37 -23.90 -0.35
CA PRO A 27 -26.80 -24.11 -0.60
C PRO A 27 -27.56 -24.55 0.66
N GLU A 28 -28.77 -24.00 0.79
CA GLU A 28 -29.77 -24.24 1.84
C GLU A 28 -29.97 -25.74 2.18
N GLN A 29 -29.84 -26.08 3.46
CA GLN A 29 -30.29 -27.38 3.98
C GLN A 29 -31.71 -27.29 4.48
N VAL A 30 -32.49 -28.26 4.04
CA VAL A 30 -33.93 -28.45 4.31
C VAL A 30 -34.16 -28.74 5.80
N ASP A 31 -35.16 -28.05 6.40
CA ASP A 31 -35.63 -28.19 7.76
C ASP A 31 -36.06 -29.61 8.13
N ASN A 32 -35.58 -30.07 9.28
CA ASN A 32 -36.13 -31.24 9.98
C ASN A 32 -36.72 -30.79 11.32
N PRO A 33 -38.07 -30.86 11.53
CA PRO A 33 -38.69 -30.38 12.74
C PRO A 33 -38.73 -31.51 13.82
N ASN A 34 -37.71 -31.54 14.67
CA ASN A 34 -37.78 -32.14 16.03
C ASN A 34 -36.40 -32.04 16.71
N ASN A 35 -36.19 -30.98 17.45
CA ASN A 35 -35.26 -31.02 18.58
C ASN A 35 -35.67 -29.96 19.61
N THR A 36 -35.96 -30.42 20.81
CA THR A 36 -36.40 -29.63 21.97
C THR A 36 -35.19 -28.90 22.53
N GLU A 37 -35.20 -27.58 22.51
CA GLU A 37 -34.15 -26.72 23.05
C GLU A 37 -34.15 -26.75 24.58
N GLN A 38 -32.99 -27.05 25.16
CA GLN A 38 -32.65 -26.67 26.52
C GLN A 38 -31.82 -25.37 26.41
N GLU A 39 -32.38 -24.27 26.90
CA GLU A 39 -31.68 -23.00 27.03
C GLU A 39 -30.59 -23.12 28.10
N ASP A 40 -29.33 -22.90 27.67
CA ASP A 40 -28.18 -22.70 28.56
C ASP A 40 -28.07 -21.19 28.88
N PRO A 41 -28.22 -20.75 30.16
CA PRO A 41 -28.26 -19.33 30.51
C PRO A 41 -26.88 -18.66 30.63
N ASN A 42 -25.84 -19.18 29.98
CA ASN A 42 -24.48 -18.61 30.08
C ASN A 42 -23.88 -18.28 28.72
N ASN A 43 -24.68 -17.75 27.81
CA ASN A 43 -24.15 -17.15 26.58
C ASN A 43 -23.76 -15.68 26.86
N GLY A 44 -22.62 -15.50 27.52
CA GLY A 44 -21.94 -14.21 27.56
C GLY A 44 -21.53 -13.86 26.13
N GLU A 45 -22.22 -12.91 25.51
CA GLU A 45 -21.78 -12.26 24.29
C GLU A 45 -20.44 -11.60 24.61
N ASP A 46 -19.33 -12.29 24.30
CA ASP A 46 -18.03 -11.68 24.12
C ASP A 46 -18.16 -10.76 22.90
N ASN A 47 -18.52 -9.52 23.18
CA ASN A 47 -18.44 -8.41 22.23
C ASN A 47 -16.95 -8.16 21.97
N LYS A 48 -16.30 -9.04 21.18
CA LYS A 48 -15.01 -8.76 20.58
C LYS A 48 -15.25 -7.66 19.58
N GLU A 49 -15.03 -6.43 20.01
CA GLU A 49 -14.79 -5.31 19.11
C GLU A 49 -13.64 -5.75 18.19
N GLU A 50 -13.96 -6.05 16.92
CA GLU A 50 -12.93 -6.41 15.94
C GLU A 50 -11.94 -5.26 15.88
N ALA A 51 -10.67 -5.56 16.15
CA ALA A 51 -9.63 -4.55 16.18
C ALA A 51 -9.50 -3.93 14.77
N LYS A 52 -9.89 -2.66 14.65
CA LYS A 52 -9.78 -1.92 13.39
C LYS A 52 -8.33 -1.79 12.98
N CYS A 53 -8.04 -2.01 11.70
CA CYS A 53 -6.72 -1.81 11.14
C CYS A 53 -6.24 -0.36 11.33
N GLN A 54 -4.94 -0.17 11.56
CA GLN A 54 -4.34 1.16 11.77
C GLN A 54 -3.13 1.36 10.83
N ALA A 55 -2.91 2.62 10.42
CA ALA A 55 -1.73 2.97 9.64
C ALA A 55 -0.45 2.68 10.43
N GLY A 56 0.55 2.15 9.76
CA GLY A 56 1.81 1.69 10.34
C GLY A 56 1.83 0.22 10.73
N GLU A 57 0.69 -0.47 10.77
CA GLU A 57 0.66 -1.92 11.07
C GLU A 57 1.09 -2.76 9.87
N TYR A 58 1.73 -3.88 10.17
CA TYR A 58 2.03 -4.89 9.16
C TYR A 58 0.76 -5.64 8.77
N TYR A 59 0.55 -5.80 7.46
CA TYR A 59 -0.60 -6.48 6.88
C TYR A 59 -0.16 -7.67 6.05
N LYS A 60 -0.85 -8.79 6.24
CA LYS A 60 -0.69 -9.97 5.38
C LYS A 60 -2.01 -10.71 5.21
N SER A 61 -2.47 -10.83 3.97
CA SER A 61 -3.64 -11.62 3.59
C SER A 61 -3.41 -12.23 2.20
N GLY A 62 -3.40 -13.53 2.10
CA GLY A 62 -3.10 -14.24 0.88
C GLY A 62 -1.74 -13.83 0.29
N LEU A 63 -1.74 -13.28 -0.93
CA LEU A 63 -0.55 -12.74 -1.61
C LEU A 63 -0.31 -11.24 -1.33
N ALA A 64 -1.18 -10.60 -0.55
CA ALA A 64 -1.01 -9.23 -0.13
C ALA A 64 -0.13 -9.16 1.10
N GLU A 65 1.01 -8.49 1.00
CA GLU A 65 1.93 -8.29 2.11
C GLU A 65 2.55 -6.90 2.02
N GLY A 66 2.40 -6.09 3.10
CA GLY A 66 2.89 -4.72 3.13
C GLY A 66 2.65 -4.05 4.48
N ILE A 67 2.86 -2.75 4.54
CA ILE A 67 2.50 -1.92 5.71
C ILE A 67 1.24 -1.14 5.36
N ILE A 68 0.31 -1.02 6.30
CA ILE A 68 -0.87 -0.18 6.15
C ILE A 68 -0.43 1.28 6.11
N ALA A 69 -0.60 1.91 4.95
CA ALA A 69 -0.22 3.30 4.73
C ALA A 69 -1.35 4.28 5.06
N TYR A 70 -2.59 3.82 4.91
CA TYR A 70 -3.80 4.61 5.18
C TYR A 70 -4.96 3.66 5.42
N VAL A 71 -5.89 4.07 6.28
CA VAL A 71 -7.16 3.40 6.53
C VAL A 71 -8.28 4.44 6.47
N ASP A 72 -9.40 4.09 5.87
CA ASP A 72 -10.57 4.96 5.82
C ASP A 72 -11.30 5.03 7.18
N GLU A 73 -12.36 5.83 7.25
CA GLU A 73 -13.12 6.04 8.49
C GLU A 73 -13.83 4.77 9.00
N THR A 74 -14.07 3.80 8.11
CA THR A 74 -14.69 2.51 8.49
C THR A 74 -13.70 1.60 9.21
N GLY A 75 -12.42 1.70 8.87
CA GLY A 75 -11.37 0.82 9.35
C GLY A 75 -11.27 -0.50 8.57
N GLU A 76 -12.08 -0.66 7.52
CA GLU A 76 -12.18 -1.90 6.74
C GLU A 76 -11.40 -1.82 5.41
N HIS A 77 -11.22 -0.60 4.88
CA HIS A 77 -10.55 -0.37 3.61
C HIS A 77 -9.40 0.61 3.74
N GLY A 78 -8.39 0.45 2.90
CA GLY A 78 -7.24 1.32 2.97
C GLY A 78 -6.21 1.08 1.86
N LEU A 79 -5.00 1.53 2.14
CA LEU A 79 -3.86 1.44 1.25
C LEU A 79 -2.71 0.71 1.95
N LEU A 80 -2.13 -0.27 1.28
CA LEU A 80 -0.85 -0.86 1.66
C LEU A 80 0.26 -0.19 0.85
N ILE A 81 1.44 -0.05 1.48
CA ILE A 81 2.69 0.30 0.82
C ILE A 81 3.63 -0.91 0.85
N SER A 82 4.40 -1.12 -0.22
CA SER A 82 5.32 -2.25 -0.35
C SER A 82 6.45 -2.22 0.68
N LEU A 83 6.91 -3.40 1.12
CA LEU A 83 8.00 -3.55 2.08
C LEU A 83 9.35 -3.10 1.50
N ASP A 84 9.55 -3.32 0.22
CA ASP A 84 10.77 -2.99 -0.51
C ASP A 84 10.60 -1.70 -1.35
N GLU A 85 11.72 -1.18 -1.80
CA GLU A 85 11.86 0.05 -2.57
C GLU A 85 12.64 -0.19 -3.86
N GLY A 86 12.29 0.53 -4.92
CA GLY A 86 13.06 0.60 -6.15
C GLY A 86 13.67 1.99 -6.37
N TYR A 87 14.61 2.07 -7.32
CA TYR A 87 15.19 3.32 -7.75
C TYR A 87 15.32 3.29 -9.27
N THR A 88 14.46 4.04 -9.98
CA THR A 88 14.35 3.94 -11.43
C THR A 88 13.84 5.23 -12.07
N GLN A 89 13.85 5.29 -13.41
CA GLN A 89 13.20 6.35 -14.18
C GLN A 89 11.68 6.18 -14.15
N TRP A 90 10.94 7.29 -14.28
CA TRP A 90 9.51 7.25 -14.51
C TRP A 90 9.21 6.75 -15.93
N SER A 91 9.93 7.29 -16.92
CA SER A 91 9.86 6.88 -18.33
C SER A 91 11.25 6.93 -18.96
N THR A 92 11.50 6.06 -19.94
CA THR A 92 12.73 6.06 -20.76
C THR A 92 12.70 7.09 -21.87
N ASP A 93 11.51 7.66 -22.19
CA ASP A 93 11.34 8.68 -23.21
C ASP A 93 10.40 9.82 -22.80
N TYR A 94 10.48 10.93 -23.52
CA TYR A 94 9.63 12.11 -23.33
C TYR A 94 8.36 12.01 -24.17
N ILE A 95 7.43 11.18 -23.70
CA ILE A 95 6.10 10.99 -24.28
C ILE A 95 5.07 11.68 -23.40
N MET A 96 4.14 12.40 -24.02
CA MET A 96 3.02 13.02 -23.30
C MET A 96 1.77 12.17 -23.46
N LEU A 97 1.38 11.50 -22.37
CA LEU A 97 0.21 10.61 -22.35
C LEU A 97 -1.12 11.39 -22.28
N VAL A 98 -1.13 12.54 -21.62
CA VAL A 98 -2.35 13.37 -21.47
C VAL A 98 -2.91 13.81 -22.84
N VAL A 99 -2.05 14.11 -23.81
CA VAL A 99 -2.48 14.50 -25.19
C VAL A 99 -3.18 13.35 -25.92
N GLN A 100 -2.96 12.12 -25.51
CA GLN A 100 -3.57 10.94 -26.09
C GLN A 100 -4.98 10.64 -25.52
N GLY A 101 -5.53 11.58 -24.74
CA GLY A 101 -6.88 11.46 -24.17
C GLY A 101 -6.95 10.81 -22.79
N GLY A 102 -5.79 10.63 -22.11
CA GLY A 102 -5.73 10.17 -20.72
C GLY A 102 -5.89 11.33 -19.75
N GLU A 103 -6.77 11.17 -18.78
CA GLU A 103 -6.82 11.99 -17.59
C GLU A 103 -6.21 11.21 -16.43
N PHE A 104 -5.09 11.72 -15.88
CA PHE A 104 -4.54 11.17 -14.65
C PHE A 104 -5.37 11.60 -13.44
N SER A 105 -5.55 10.68 -12.51
CA SER A 105 -6.17 10.94 -11.22
C SER A 105 -5.11 11.24 -10.17
N ARG A 106 -5.35 12.27 -9.35
CA ARG A 106 -4.51 12.54 -8.16
C ARG A 106 -4.77 11.58 -7.02
N GLU A 107 -5.87 10.82 -7.06
CA GLU A 107 -6.34 9.98 -5.94
C GLU A 107 -6.44 8.48 -6.30
N ASP A 108 -6.16 8.09 -7.55
CA ASP A 108 -6.30 6.70 -7.99
C ASP A 108 -5.13 6.24 -8.87
N GLY A 109 -4.08 5.75 -8.21
CA GLY A 109 -2.88 5.21 -8.86
C GLY A 109 -3.15 3.92 -9.62
N ALA A 110 -4.12 3.12 -9.19
CA ALA A 110 -4.51 1.90 -9.91
C ALA A 110 -5.06 2.23 -11.30
N ARG A 111 -5.96 3.25 -11.38
CA ARG A 111 -6.49 3.76 -12.65
C ARG A 111 -5.37 4.32 -13.54
N ASN A 112 -4.48 5.14 -12.99
CA ASN A 112 -3.36 5.73 -13.72
C ASN A 112 -2.43 4.63 -14.27
N THR A 113 -2.06 3.68 -13.43
CA THR A 113 -1.23 2.54 -13.81
C THR A 113 -1.87 1.69 -14.90
N ALA A 114 -3.18 1.43 -14.80
CA ALA A 114 -3.91 0.71 -15.85
C ALA A 114 -3.91 1.46 -17.19
N TYR A 115 -4.05 2.79 -17.15
CA TYR A 115 -3.96 3.63 -18.36
C TYR A 115 -2.55 3.58 -18.98
N ILE A 116 -1.48 3.71 -18.18
CA ILE A 116 -0.10 3.60 -18.67
C ILE A 116 0.13 2.21 -19.30
N LYS A 117 -0.36 1.14 -18.65
CA LYS A 117 -0.23 -0.23 -19.16
C LYS A 117 -1.05 -0.51 -20.44
N SER A 118 -2.01 0.32 -20.79
CA SER A 118 -2.74 0.24 -22.04
C SER A 118 -1.98 0.82 -23.24
N GLN A 119 -0.85 1.50 -22.98
CA GLN A 119 -0.04 2.08 -24.04
C GLN A 119 0.82 1.00 -24.73
N GLU A 120 1.09 1.19 -26.00
CA GLU A 120 2.01 0.32 -26.74
C GLU A 120 3.43 0.38 -26.13
N ASN A 121 4.09 -0.75 -26.01
CA ASN A 121 5.45 -0.87 -25.46
C ASN A 121 5.63 -0.31 -24.03
N TRP A 122 4.58 -0.30 -23.21
CA TRP A 122 4.63 0.27 -21.86
C TRP A 122 5.73 -0.36 -20.99
N GLU A 123 6.04 -1.64 -21.18
CA GLU A 123 7.07 -2.38 -20.43
C GLU A 123 8.47 -1.83 -20.69
N ASP A 124 8.74 -1.35 -21.90
CA ASP A 124 10.03 -0.74 -22.28
C ASP A 124 10.08 0.75 -21.90
N LEU A 125 8.91 1.40 -21.86
CA LEU A 125 8.82 2.86 -21.72
C LEU A 125 8.66 3.36 -20.29
N TYR A 126 8.05 2.58 -19.38
CA TYR A 126 7.67 3.05 -18.04
C TYR A 126 8.24 2.19 -16.90
N PRO A 127 9.56 2.25 -16.63
CA PRO A 127 10.24 1.39 -15.65
C PRO A 127 9.64 1.47 -14.24
N ALA A 128 9.13 2.63 -13.79
CA ALA A 128 8.49 2.77 -12.49
C ALA A 128 7.20 1.92 -12.40
N VAL A 129 6.40 1.91 -13.47
CA VAL A 129 5.20 1.07 -13.56
C VAL A 129 5.58 -0.41 -13.64
N VAL A 130 6.60 -0.75 -14.43
CA VAL A 130 7.12 -2.13 -14.54
C VAL A 130 7.57 -2.64 -13.18
N TRP A 131 8.29 -1.84 -12.40
CA TRP A 131 8.75 -2.21 -11.06
C TRP A 131 7.57 -2.53 -10.13
N CYS A 132 6.56 -1.66 -10.09
CA CYS A 132 5.35 -1.90 -9.29
C CYS A 132 4.57 -3.13 -9.78
N ASN A 133 4.42 -3.29 -11.11
CA ASN A 133 3.72 -4.42 -11.70
C ASN A 133 4.43 -5.75 -11.45
N GLY A 134 5.76 -5.76 -11.32
CA GLY A 134 6.56 -6.93 -10.99
C GLY A 134 6.22 -7.59 -9.65
N LYS A 135 5.53 -6.86 -8.76
CA LYS A 135 5.01 -7.38 -7.48
C LYS A 135 3.71 -8.17 -7.63
N ASN A 136 3.09 -8.16 -8.82
CA ASN A 136 1.85 -8.87 -9.10
C ASN A 136 2.13 -10.33 -9.44
N ALA A 137 2.51 -11.13 -8.43
CA ALA A 137 2.76 -12.55 -8.58
C ALA A 137 1.52 -13.26 -9.14
N LEU A 138 1.70 -14.00 -10.24
CA LEU A 138 0.65 -14.79 -10.91
C LEU A 138 -0.59 -13.97 -11.35
N GLY A 139 -0.50 -12.63 -11.43
CA GLY A 139 -1.62 -11.75 -11.75
C GLY A 139 -2.68 -11.64 -10.64
N LEU A 140 -2.40 -12.14 -9.44
CA LEU A 140 -3.35 -12.22 -8.32
C LEU A 140 -3.23 -11.08 -7.32
N SER A 141 -2.22 -10.22 -7.45
CA SER A 141 -2.07 -9.02 -6.62
C SER A 141 -2.26 -7.76 -7.46
N SER A 142 -2.73 -6.69 -6.80
CA SER A 142 -3.13 -5.46 -7.48
C SER A 142 -2.19 -4.31 -7.13
N TRP A 143 -0.88 -4.56 -7.12
CA TRP A 143 0.14 -3.54 -6.88
C TRP A 143 0.26 -2.59 -8.07
N TYR A 144 0.35 -1.30 -7.80
CA TYR A 144 0.42 -0.25 -8.80
C TYR A 144 1.36 0.89 -8.38
N LEU A 145 1.73 1.75 -9.32
CA LEU A 145 2.43 3.00 -9.04
C LEU A 145 1.42 4.00 -8.43
N PRO A 146 1.61 4.45 -7.18
CA PRO A 146 0.62 5.25 -6.46
C PRO A 146 0.35 6.61 -7.10
N ALA A 147 -0.87 7.12 -6.93
CA ALA A 147 -1.19 8.51 -7.25
C ALA A 147 -0.57 9.48 -6.22
N PRO A 148 -0.41 10.78 -6.57
CA PRO A 148 0.13 11.78 -5.64
C PRO A 148 -0.60 11.82 -4.31
N GLY A 149 -1.94 11.82 -4.31
CA GLY A 149 -2.75 11.87 -3.10
C GLY A 149 -2.63 10.60 -2.24
N GLU A 150 -2.40 9.44 -2.85
CA GLU A 150 -2.15 8.20 -2.11
C GLU A 150 -0.79 8.25 -1.38
N LEU A 151 0.26 8.78 -2.02
CA LEU A 151 1.55 9.02 -1.36
C LEU A 151 1.45 10.08 -0.27
N ALA A 152 0.68 11.15 -0.48
CA ALA A 152 0.44 12.18 0.53
C ALA A 152 -0.28 11.62 1.77
N LYS A 153 -1.22 10.69 1.60
CA LYS A 153 -1.85 9.97 2.72
C LYS A 153 -0.84 9.13 3.49
N ALA A 154 0.03 8.39 2.79
CA ALA A 154 1.09 7.60 3.44
C ALA A 154 2.10 8.48 4.19
N ALA A 155 2.44 9.65 3.65
CA ALA A 155 3.36 10.60 4.28
C ALA A 155 2.88 11.07 5.66
N GLN A 156 1.56 11.17 5.87
CA GLN A 156 0.98 11.53 7.18
C GLN A 156 1.27 10.49 8.27
N HIS A 157 1.62 9.27 7.88
CA HIS A 157 1.88 8.14 8.78
C HIS A 157 3.30 7.57 8.61
N VAL A 158 4.20 8.30 7.94
CA VAL A 158 5.53 7.81 7.56
C VAL A 158 6.37 7.35 8.75
N ASP A 159 6.26 8.00 9.90
CA ASP A 159 7.00 7.61 11.11
C ASP A 159 6.54 6.23 11.63
N ALA A 160 5.22 5.98 11.65
CA ALA A 160 4.68 4.68 12.06
C ALA A 160 5.03 3.57 11.05
N ILE A 161 4.95 3.88 9.75
CA ILE A 161 5.35 2.97 8.67
C ILE A 161 6.83 2.61 8.82
N ASN A 162 7.70 3.61 9.01
CA ASN A 162 9.14 3.42 9.14
C ASN A 162 9.51 2.62 10.39
N ALA A 163 8.84 2.85 11.52
CA ALA A 163 9.07 2.08 12.73
C ALA A 163 8.82 0.57 12.50
N THR A 164 7.77 0.23 11.74
CA THR A 164 7.46 -1.16 11.41
C THR A 164 8.44 -1.73 10.39
N LEU A 165 8.77 -1.00 9.31
CA LEU A 165 9.76 -1.43 8.32
C LEU A 165 11.11 -1.72 8.99
N GLU A 166 11.60 -0.81 9.82
CA GLU A 166 12.86 -0.96 10.56
C GLU A 166 12.84 -2.19 11.49
N SER A 167 11.74 -2.38 12.22
CA SER A 167 11.58 -3.54 13.11
C SER A 167 11.62 -4.88 12.39
N MET A 168 11.19 -4.90 11.12
CA MET A 168 11.19 -6.06 10.26
C MET A 168 12.50 -6.22 9.45
N GLY A 169 13.42 -5.26 9.54
CA GLY A 169 14.70 -5.27 8.82
C GLY A 169 14.61 -4.85 7.35
N TYR A 170 13.57 -4.11 6.99
CA TYR A 170 13.42 -3.50 5.67
C TYR A 170 13.97 -2.07 5.64
N ASP A 171 14.29 -1.58 4.45
CA ASP A 171 14.69 -0.19 4.25
C ASP A 171 13.51 0.74 4.56
N VAL A 172 13.76 1.76 5.37
CA VAL A 172 12.78 2.78 5.72
C VAL A 172 12.50 3.72 4.54
N ILE A 173 11.31 4.30 4.52
CA ILE A 173 10.96 5.36 3.58
C ILE A 173 11.83 6.58 3.84
N ALA A 174 12.52 7.07 2.82
CA ALA A 174 13.38 8.24 2.93
C ALA A 174 12.54 9.53 3.09
N THR A 175 12.89 10.33 4.12
CA THR A 175 12.24 11.61 4.45
C THR A 175 13.23 12.77 4.42
N GLY A 176 14.40 12.59 3.80
CA GLY A 176 15.42 13.63 3.69
C GLY A 176 15.01 14.77 2.77
N VAL A 177 15.70 15.91 2.92
CA VAL A 177 15.58 17.03 1.99
C VAL A 177 15.99 16.57 0.59
N ASN A 178 15.18 16.84 -0.43
CA ASN A 178 15.32 16.40 -1.82
C ASN A 178 15.09 14.88 -2.05
N GLU A 179 14.61 14.15 -1.06
CA GLU A 179 14.13 12.78 -1.25
C GLU A 179 12.66 12.80 -1.67
N SER A 180 12.33 12.07 -2.73
CA SER A 180 10.97 11.98 -3.23
C SER A 180 10.69 10.63 -3.88
N TYR A 181 9.41 10.34 -4.10
CA TYR A 181 8.93 9.09 -4.67
C TYR A 181 8.09 9.37 -5.90
N TRP A 182 8.34 8.63 -6.97
CA TRP A 182 7.53 8.71 -8.18
C TRP A 182 6.06 8.45 -7.88
N SER A 183 5.21 9.31 -8.40
CA SER A 183 3.78 9.05 -8.49
C SER A 183 3.40 8.62 -9.92
N SER A 184 2.17 8.15 -10.08
CA SER A 184 1.64 7.73 -11.38
C SER A 184 1.13 8.89 -12.25
N GLU A 185 1.18 10.13 -11.77
CA GLU A 185 0.67 11.28 -12.51
C GLU A 185 1.78 11.97 -13.31
N GLU A 186 1.50 12.18 -14.59
CA GLU A 186 2.38 12.90 -15.51
C GLU A 186 2.28 14.43 -15.30
N PHE A 187 3.40 15.12 -15.46
CA PHE A 187 3.48 16.58 -15.52
C PHE A 187 4.03 17.02 -16.88
N GLY A 188 3.21 16.95 -17.91
CA GLY A 188 3.60 17.33 -19.27
C GLY A 188 4.62 16.39 -19.93
N VAL A 189 5.24 16.84 -21.03
CA VAL A 189 6.10 16.00 -21.88
C VAL A 189 7.31 15.46 -21.12
N GLN A 190 7.98 16.30 -20.36
CA GLN A 190 9.29 15.98 -19.76
C GLN A 190 9.20 15.56 -18.29
N GLY A 191 8.09 15.85 -17.60
CA GLY A 191 7.96 15.69 -16.17
C GLY A 191 6.93 14.67 -15.74
N ALA A 192 7.11 14.15 -14.53
CA ALA A 192 6.11 13.44 -13.75
C ALA A 192 6.17 13.95 -12.29
N TYR A 193 5.04 13.83 -11.58
CA TYR A 193 5.03 14.24 -10.17
C TYR A 193 5.78 13.24 -9.30
N ALA A 194 6.57 13.79 -8.37
CA ALA A 194 7.19 13.05 -7.29
C ALA A 194 6.84 13.71 -5.95
N ILE A 195 6.62 12.90 -4.92
CA ILE A 195 6.09 13.33 -3.63
C ILE A 195 7.16 13.20 -2.57
N SER A 196 7.36 14.24 -1.77
CA SER A 196 8.17 14.18 -0.56
C SER A 196 7.42 13.44 0.54
N MET A 197 8.02 12.38 1.07
CA MET A 197 7.41 11.65 2.18
C MET A 197 7.62 12.33 3.55
N ALA A 198 8.41 13.41 3.62
CA ALA A 198 8.56 14.22 4.82
C ALA A 198 7.35 15.11 5.08
N SER A 199 6.69 15.61 4.03
CA SER A 199 5.59 16.58 4.13
C SER A 199 4.31 16.13 3.44
N GLY A 200 4.38 15.15 2.55
CA GLY A 200 3.27 14.78 1.66
C GLY A 200 3.03 15.79 0.55
N ASP A 201 3.90 16.81 0.44
CA ASP A 201 3.80 17.81 -0.60
C ASP A 201 4.37 17.30 -1.92
N PHE A 202 3.76 17.69 -2.99
CA PHE A 202 4.33 17.55 -4.32
C PHE A 202 4.88 18.91 -4.78
N ALA A 203 6.01 18.85 -5.49
CA ALA A 203 6.57 20.05 -6.09
C ALA A 203 5.58 20.66 -7.09
N ASP A 204 5.55 21.99 -7.17
CA ASP A 204 4.72 22.72 -8.15
C ASP A 204 5.13 22.44 -9.60
N TYR A 205 6.22 21.73 -9.82
CA TYR A 205 6.75 21.33 -11.11
C TYR A 205 7.11 19.83 -11.10
N GLY A 206 6.96 19.18 -12.24
CA GLY A 206 7.32 17.79 -12.40
C GLY A 206 8.85 17.56 -12.38
N HIS A 207 9.25 16.42 -11.85
CA HIS A 207 10.63 15.93 -11.97
C HIS A 207 10.84 15.35 -13.36
N ASP A 208 12.07 15.46 -13.89
CA ASP A 208 12.44 14.89 -15.18
C ASP A 208 12.19 13.39 -15.22
N LYS A 209 11.34 12.93 -16.15
CA LYS A 209 10.95 11.52 -16.29
C LYS A 209 12.13 10.58 -16.49
N LYS A 210 13.22 11.04 -17.10
CA LYS A 210 14.44 10.26 -17.34
C LYS A 210 15.41 10.30 -16.16
N ALA A 211 15.16 11.13 -15.16
CA ALA A 211 15.92 11.07 -13.92
C ALA A 211 15.55 9.83 -13.11
N TYR A 212 16.51 9.32 -12.35
CA TYR A 212 16.25 8.25 -11.41
C TYR A 212 15.65 8.83 -10.12
N ASN A 213 14.65 8.15 -9.58
CA ASN A 213 14.04 8.49 -8.31
C ASN A 213 13.51 7.23 -7.61
N ARG A 214 13.14 7.35 -6.35
CA ARG A 214 12.59 6.26 -5.54
C ARG A 214 11.21 5.86 -6.02
N VAL A 215 10.86 4.60 -5.84
CA VAL A 215 9.54 4.06 -6.11
C VAL A 215 9.14 3.05 -5.06
N ARG A 216 7.94 3.16 -4.52
CA ARG A 216 7.26 2.14 -3.72
C ARG A 216 5.89 1.89 -4.32
N ALA A 217 5.52 0.63 -4.42
CA ALA A 217 4.21 0.26 -4.90
C ALA A 217 3.16 0.39 -3.80
N MET A 218 1.92 0.67 -4.19
CA MET A 218 0.76 0.62 -3.32
C MET A 218 -0.30 -0.33 -3.87
N ARG A 219 -1.22 -0.74 -3.00
CA ARG A 219 -2.44 -1.47 -3.36
C ARG A 219 -3.55 -1.16 -2.38
N LYS A 220 -4.79 -1.30 -2.84
CA LYS A 220 -5.99 -1.25 -1.99
C LYS A 220 -6.22 -2.59 -1.29
N PHE A 221 -6.79 -2.57 -0.10
CA PHE A 221 -7.28 -3.74 0.63
C PHE A 221 -8.65 -3.45 1.21
#